data_651d54b80eed3ee66b40c7f4ee08ba40
#
_entry.id   651d54b80eed3ee66b40c7f4ee08ba40
#
_cell.length_a   1.000
_cell.length_b   1.000
_cell.length_c   1.000
_cell.angle_alpha   90.00
_cell.angle_beta   90.00
_cell.angle_gamma   90.00
#
_symmetry.space_group_name_H-M   'P 1'
#
loop_
_entity.id
_entity.type
_entity.pdbx_description
1 polymer ?
#
loop_
_entity_poly.entity_id
_entity_poly.type
_entity_poly.pdbx_seq_one_letter_code
_entity_poly.pdbx_strand_id
1 'polypeptide(L)' 'MKVNKLKGKIVENGMSNPQFAEAIGMNYSTLLRKFKAPEKITCVEAEKMRIALNLKADEATEIFLA' A
#
# COMPACT_ATOMS: atom_id res chain seq x y z
N MET A 1 6.50 -2.08 9.06
CA MET A 1 5.34 -2.18 8.14
C MET A 1 5.07 -3.64 7.78
N LYS A 2 3.82 -4.02 7.71
CA LYS A 2 3.41 -5.39 7.35
C LYS A 2 3.00 -5.46 5.89
N VAL A 3 3.97 -5.63 5.00
CA VAL A 3 3.76 -5.64 3.54
C VAL A 3 2.79 -6.74 3.10
N ASN A 4 2.87 -7.92 3.71
CA ASN A 4 1.97 -9.02 3.33
C ASN A 4 0.51 -8.70 3.63
N LYS A 5 0.24 -7.98 4.71
CA LYS A 5 -1.12 -7.52 5.01
C LYS A 5 -1.58 -6.47 4.00
N LEU A 6 -0.68 -5.57 3.61
CA LEU A 6 -0.98 -4.58 2.57
C LEU A 6 -1.32 -5.28 1.25
N LYS A 7 -0.53 -6.26 0.84
CA LYS A 7 -0.80 -7.04 -0.38
C LYS A 7 -2.14 -7.77 -0.30
N GLY A 8 -2.49 -8.30 0.88
CA GLY A 8 -3.77 -8.93 1.10
C GLY A 8 -4.94 -7.97 0.89
N LYS A 9 -4.79 -6.73 1.35
CA LYS A 9 -5.82 -5.70 1.16
C LYS A 9 -5.97 -5.30 -0.30
N ILE A 10 -4.88 -5.28 -1.06
CA ILE A 10 -4.93 -5.03 -2.50
C ILE A 10 -5.78 -6.11 -3.19
N VAL A 11 -5.52 -7.37 -2.87
CA VAL A 11 -6.29 -8.50 -3.42
C VAL A 11 -7.76 -8.42 -3.00
N GLU A 12 -8.04 -8.14 -1.73
CA GLU A 12 -9.40 -7.99 -1.23
C GLU A 12 -10.19 -6.92 -1.98
N ASN A 13 -9.51 -5.86 -2.43
CA ASN A 13 -10.14 -4.79 -3.20
C ASN A 13 -10.23 -5.12 -4.70
N GLY A 14 -9.86 -6.33 -5.10
CA GLY A 14 -9.96 -6.76 -6.48
C GLY A 14 -8.95 -6.09 -7.41
N MET A 15 -7.85 -5.56 -6.86
CA MET A 15 -6.82 -4.89 -7.65
C MET A 15 -5.62 -5.77 -7.88
N SER A 16 -4.99 -5.62 -9.04
CA SER A 16 -3.63 -6.10 -9.30
C SER A 16 -2.64 -5.06 -8.77
N ASN A 17 -1.38 -5.44 -8.63
CA ASN A 17 -0.34 -4.49 -8.23
C ASN A 17 -0.20 -3.32 -9.22
N PRO A 18 -0.24 -3.53 -10.55
CA PRO A 18 -0.24 -2.40 -11.48
C PRO A 18 -1.44 -1.47 -11.30
N GLN A 19 -2.63 -2.02 -11.06
CA GLN A 19 -3.82 -1.21 -10.82
C GLN A 19 -3.69 -0.39 -9.53
N PHE A 20 -3.14 -0.99 -8.49
CA PHE A 20 -2.91 -0.29 -7.24
C PHE A 20 -1.89 0.84 -7.41
N ALA A 21 -0.79 0.58 -8.14
CA ALA A 21 0.21 1.60 -8.44
C ALA A 21 -0.44 2.80 -9.15
N GLU A 22 -1.29 2.53 -10.15
CA GLU A 22 -2.02 3.58 -10.86
C GLU A 22 -2.91 4.37 -9.91
N ALA A 23 -3.63 3.67 -9.04
CA ALA A 23 -4.56 4.30 -8.09
C ALA A 23 -3.87 5.27 -7.13
N ILE A 24 -2.62 5.01 -6.77
CA ILE A 24 -1.84 5.88 -5.88
C ILE A 24 -0.89 6.81 -6.64
N GLY A 25 -0.96 6.84 -7.97
CA GLY A 25 -0.14 7.71 -8.79
C GLY A 25 1.35 7.35 -8.78
N MET A 26 1.67 6.07 -8.63
CA MET A 26 3.03 5.59 -8.55
C MET A 26 3.34 4.68 -9.73
N ASN A 27 4.59 4.74 -10.22
CA ASN A 27 5.06 3.81 -11.25
C ASN A 27 5.09 2.40 -10.66
N TYR A 28 4.67 1.41 -11.44
CA TYR A 28 4.62 0.02 -10.99
C TYR A 28 5.98 -0.50 -10.51
N SER A 29 7.04 -0.21 -11.26
CA SER A 29 8.38 -0.65 -10.85
C SER A 29 8.83 -0.01 -9.54
N THR A 30 8.43 1.24 -9.30
CA THR A 30 8.68 1.93 -8.03
C THR A 30 7.93 1.26 -6.88
N LEU A 31 6.67 0.89 -7.11
CA LEU A 31 5.88 0.18 -6.10
C LEU A 31 6.55 -1.14 -5.72
N LEU A 32 7.00 -1.92 -6.71
CA LEU A 32 7.68 -3.19 -6.44
C LEU A 32 8.95 -3.00 -5.61
N ARG A 33 9.73 -1.97 -5.92
CA ARG A 33 10.94 -1.66 -5.13
C ARG A 33 10.58 -1.30 -3.69
N LYS A 34 9.50 -0.55 -3.50
CA LYS A 34 9.06 -0.16 -2.15
C LYS A 34 8.50 -1.34 -1.36
N PHE A 35 7.90 -2.31 -2.01
CA PHE A 35 7.50 -3.54 -1.34
C PHE A 35 8.70 -4.33 -0.82
N LYS A 36 9.85 -4.26 -1.49
CA LYS A 36 11.09 -4.90 -1.03
C LYS A 36 11.80 -4.09 0.06
N ALA A 37 11.57 -2.80 0.10
CA ALA A 37 12.17 -1.88 1.07
C ALA A 37 11.07 -0.98 1.68
N PRO A 38 10.17 -1.56 2.50
CA PRO A 38 8.98 -0.84 3.00
C PRO A 38 9.33 0.41 3.80
N GLU A 39 10.51 0.46 4.39
CA GLU A 39 10.98 1.63 5.13
C GLU A 39 11.12 2.88 4.26
N LYS A 40 11.14 2.69 2.94
CA LYS A 40 11.20 3.81 1.98
C LYS A 40 9.82 4.36 1.60
N ILE A 41 8.75 3.73 2.07
CA ILE A 41 7.40 4.25 1.84
C ILE A 41 7.23 5.49 2.72
N THR A 42 6.93 6.62 2.09
CA THR A 42 6.73 7.88 2.81
C THR A 42 5.35 7.95 3.45
N CYS A 43 5.18 8.87 4.41
CA CYS A 43 3.87 9.10 5.03
C CYS A 43 2.82 9.51 4.00
N VAL A 44 3.21 10.33 3.01
CA VAL A 44 2.30 10.76 1.94
C VAL A 44 1.86 9.55 1.10
N GLU A 45 2.80 8.69 0.76
CA GLU A 45 2.50 7.47 0.00
C GLU A 45 1.61 6.52 0.79
N ALA A 46 1.90 6.33 2.09
CA ALA A 46 1.07 5.49 2.95
C ALA A 46 -0.36 6.01 3.03
N GLU A 47 -0.55 7.33 3.10
CA GLU A 47 -1.87 7.94 3.13
C GLU A 47 -2.63 7.69 1.81
N LYS A 48 -1.94 7.80 0.68
CA LYS A 48 -2.55 7.48 -0.62
C LYS A 48 -2.96 6.02 -0.70
N MET A 49 -2.14 5.11 -0.16
CA MET A 49 -2.45 3.69 -0.09
C MET A 49 -3.68 3.44 0.77
N ARG A 50 -3.74 4.08 1.94
CA ARG A 50 -4.88 3.96 2.85
C ARG A 50 -6.18 4.37 2.16
N ILE A 51 -6.16 5.49 1.45
CA ILE A 51 -7.34 6.00 0.75
C ILE A 51 -7.74 5.06 -0.39
N ALA A 52 -6.78 4.62 -1.20
CA ALA A 52 -7.03 3.74 -2.33
C ALA A 52 -7.66 2.41 -1.92
N LEU A 53 -7.28 1.89 -0.75
CA LEU A 53 -7.78 0.62 -0.23
C LEU A 53 -8.94 0.80 0.75
N ASN A 54 -9.36 2.05 1.00
CA ASN A 54 -10.43 2.38 1.93
C ASN A 54 -10.21 1.72 3.30
N LEU A 55 -8.98 1.80 3.81
CA LEU A 55 -8.62 1.22 5.10
C LEU A 55 -9.18 2.05 6.25
N LYS A 56 -9.69 1.35 7.27
CA LYS A 56 -10.06 1.99 8.53
C LYS A 56 -8.82 2.36 9.31
N ALA A 57 -8.94 3.27 10.28
CA ALA A 57 -7.80 3.76 11.05
C ALA A 57 -7.04 2.63 11.75
N ASP A 58 -7.75 1.66 12.34
CA ASP A 58 -7.13 0.52 13.01
C ASP A 58 -6.39 -0.39 12.04
N GLU A 59 -6.96 -0.62 10.86
CA GLU A 59 -6.30 -1.42 9.81
C GLU A 59 -5.03 -0.73 9.30
N ALA A 60 -5.11 0.58 9.06
CA ALA A 60 -3.96 1.37 8.62
C ALA A 60 -2.85 1.35 9.66
N THR A 61 -3.20 1.53 10.94
CA THR A 61 -2.23 1.47 12.04
C THR A 61 -1.55 0.11 12.08
N GLU A 62 -2.31 -0.97 11.96
CA GLU A 62 -1.76 -2.32 11.98
C GLU A 62 -0.78 -2.56 10.83
N ILE A 63 -1.09 -2.05 9.64
CA ILE A 63 -0.26 -2.26 8.46
C ILE A 63 0.98 -1.36 8.48
N PHE A 64 0.79 -0.07 8.72
CA PHE A 64 1.84 0.94 8.50
C PHE A 64 2.67 1.26 9.74
N LEU A 65 2.14 1.06 10.94
CA LEU A 65 2.83 1.40 12.19
C LEU A 65 3.26 0.20 13.01
N ALA A 66 3.12 -0.99 12.48
CA ALA A 66 3.53 -2.21 13.19
C ALA A 66 5.02 -2.49 13.01
#